data_cdcebd234cb1a3e285c9c9a356a797ff
#
_entry.id   cdcebd234cb1a3e285c9c9a356a797ff
#
_cell.length_a   1.000
_cell.length_b   1.000
_cell.length_c   1.000
_cell.angle_alpha   90.00
_cell.angle_beta   90.00
_cell.angle_gamma   90.00
#
_symmetry.space_group_name_H-M   'P 1'
#
loop_
_entity.id
_entity.type
_entity.pdbx_description
1 polymer ?
#
loop_
_entity_poly.entity_id
_entity_poly.type
_entity_poly.pdbx_seq_one_letter_code
_entity_poly.pdbx_strand_id
1 'polypeptide(L)'
;MQLRTLGRSTLRVSPLCLGGNVFGWTAAEPASFAVLDAMAAAGLNFIDTADVYSVWVPGHRGGESETVLGNWLKRRAKREDVVIATKVGMQMAPDRKGLSAAHIARSAEESLRRLQTDHIDLYFSHSDDASVPMEETLGAYQKLIAQGKVRAIGASNFTAARLAEALEVSRKNGLPRYEVLQPHYNLYARAGYESELEPLCVKEHIGVVNYYALASGFLTGKYRTPADATKSARGKGVVEKFLNDRGLRILAALDDVGRRYSASPASVALAWQIARPSITAPIASATTVDQLNELVAATQLNLDQAAIEQLNAAGG
;
A
#
# COMPACT_ATOMS: atom_id res chain seq x y z
N MET A 1 4.06 -19.94 -1.04
CA MET A 1 3.81 -18.71 -0.23
C MET A 1 2.51 -18.87 0.54
N GLN A 2 2.48 -18.57 1.84
CA GLN A 2 1.27 -18.64 2.65
C GLN A 2 0.46 -17.34 2.53
N LEU A 3 -0.82 -17.43 2.13
CA LEU A 3 -1.70 -16.30 2.07
C LEU A 3 -2.20 -15.89 3.46
N ARG A 4 -2.36 -14.57 3.67
CA ARG A 4 -2.85 -13.94 4.91
C ARG A 4 -4.26 -13.38 4.70
N THR A 5 -5.07 -13.39 5.74
CA THR A 5 -6.41 -12.78 5.69
C THR A 5 -6.30 -11.28 5.96
N LEU A 6 -6.99 -10.46 5.17
CA LEU A 6 -7.10 -9.02 5.39
C LEU A 6 -8.18 -8.72 6.44
N GLY A 7 -7.75 -8.44 7.66
CA GLY A 7 -8.66 -8.16 8.76
C GLY A 7 -9.64 -9.31 8.99
N ARG A 8 -10.93 -8.99 9.06
CA ARG A 8 -12.04 -9.95 9.20
C ARG A 8 -12.75 -10.22 7.87
N SER A 9 -12.20 -9.70 6.75
CA SER A 9 -12.75 -9.94 5.42
C SER A 9 -12.48 -11.36 4.93
N THR A 10 -13.09 -11.72 3.81
CA THR A 10 -12.84 -12.99 3.11
C THR A 10 -11.61 -12.94 2.18
N LEU A 11 -10.97 -11.77 2.06
CA LEU A 11 -9.84 -11.59 1.15
C LEU A 11 -8.58 -12.26 1.67
N ARG A 12 -7.98 -13.10 0.82
CA ARG A 12 -6.73 -13.80 1.09
C ARG A 12 -5.64 -13.26 0.18
N VAL A 13 -4.59 -12.68 0.78
CA VAL A 13 -3.53 -11.96 0.06
C VAL A 13 -2.15 -12.49 0.38
N SER A 14 -1.23 -12.33 -0.57
CA SER A 14 0.19 -12.54 -0.37
C SER A 14 0.74 -11.60 0.73
N PRO A 15 1.80 -12.01 1.47
CA PRO A 15 2.40 -11.20 2.54
C PRO A 15 3.16 -9.97 2.04
N LEU A 16 3.05 -9.67 0.76
CA LEU A 16 3.57 -8.48 0.08
C LEU A 16 2.52 -7.97 -0.91
N CYS A 17 2.30 -6.64 -0.91
CA CYS A 17 1.43 -5.95 -1.84
C CYS A 17 2.27 -5.20 -2.89
N LEU A 18 2.00 -5.40 -4.18
CA LEU A 18 2.64 -4.64 -5.24
C LEU A 18 2.00 -3.27 -5.39
N GLY A 19 2.78 -2.21 -5.19
CA GLY A 19 2.32 -0.83 -5.34
C GLY A 19 2.34 -0.36 -6.80
N GLY A 20 1.16 -0.03 -7.31
CA GLY A 20 0.94 0.40 -8.69
C GLY A 20 1.20 1.89 -8.97
N ASN A 21 1.62 2.68 -7.99
CA ASN A 21 1.82 4.13 -8.16
C ASN A 21 2.90 4.49 -9.19
N VAL A 22 3.67 3.54 -9.67
CA VAL A 22 4.69 3.69 -10.71
C VAL A 22 4.16 3.39 -12.11
N PHE A 23 3.03 2.71 -12.24
CA PHE A 23 2.45 2.30 -13.51
C PHE A 23 1.87 3.50 -14.27
N GLY A 24 2.21 3.60 -15.55
CA GLY A 24 1.87 4.75 -16.37
C GLY A 24 2.65 6.03 -16.03
N TRP A 25 3.62 5.94 -15.12
CA TRP A 25 4.52 7.05 -14.77
C TRP A 25 5.99 6.67 -15.01
N THR A 26 6.67 6.08 -14.00
CA THR A 26 8.08 5.68 -14.12
C THR A 26 8.24 4.28 -14.70
N ALA A 27 7.17 3.50 -14.77
CA ALA A 27 7.05 2.25 -15.52
C ALA A 27 6.01 2.43 -16.62
N ALA A 28 6.45 2.49 -17.88
CA ALA A 28 5.55 2.50 -19.03
C ALA A 28 4.78 1.17 -19.12
N GLU A 29 3.67 1.13 -19.87
CA GLU A 29 2.77 -0.02 -19.92
C GLU A 29 3.48 -1.36 -20.20
N PRO A 30 4.42 -1.48 -21.17
CA PRO A 30 5.11 -2.77 -21.39
C PRO A 30 5.95 -3.22 -20.20
N ALA A 31 6.65 -2.31 -19.52
CA ALA A 31 7.42 -2.60 -18.32
C ALA A 31 6.51 -2.97 -17.14
N SER A 32 5.39 -2.25 -16.99
CA SER A 32 4.36 -2.56 -16.00
C SER A 32 3.79 -3.96 -16.18
N PHE A 33 3.51 -4.36 -17.43
CA PHE A 33 3.03 -5.70 -17.75
C PHE A 33 4.05 -6.78 -17.40
N ALA A 34 5.33 -6.56 -17.73
CA ALA A 34 6.39 -7.51 -17.36
C ALA A 34 6.48 -7.70 -15.84
N VAL A 35 6.39 -6.63 -15.07
CA VAL A 35 6.38 -6.67 -13.60
C VAL A 35 5.13 -7.40 -13.07
N LEU A 36 3.95 -7.11 -13.61
CA LEU A 36 2.68 -7.75 -13.21
C LEU A 36 2.65 -9.24 -13.56
N ASP A 37 3.16 -9.63 -14.74
CA ASP A 37 3.27 -11.03 -15.14
C ASP A 37 4.25 -11.79 -14.23
N ALA A 38 5.40 -11.20 -13.91
CA ALA A 38 6.38 -11.78 -12.99
C ALA A 38 5.84 -11.89 -11.56
N MET A 39 5.08 -10.88 -11.09
CA MET A 39 4.37 -10.91 -9.80
C MET A 39 3.44 -12.13 -9.71
N ALA A 40 2.61 -12.32 -10.73
CA ALA A 40 1.68 -13.44 -10.77
C ALA A 40 2.40 -14.79 -10.87
N ALA A 41 3.48 -14.87 -11.65
CA ALA A 41 4.32 -16.07 -11.75
C ALA A 41 5.00 -16.43 -10.43
N ALA A 42 5.36 -15.43 -9.61
CA ALA A 42 5.92 -15.61 -8.27
C ALA A 42 4.87 -16.00 -7.20
N GLY A 43 3.58 -16.06 -7.57
CA GLY A 43 2.48 -16.41 -6.65
C GLY A 43 2.02 -15.25 -5.77
N LEU A 44 2.43 -14.01 -6.06
CA LEU A 44 1.84 -12.81 -5.46
C LEU A 44 0.50 -12.53 -6.12
N ASN A 45 -0.47 -12.06 -5.32
CA ASN A 45 -1.83 -11.82 -5.80
C ASN A 45 -2.42 -10.47 -5.37
N PHE A 46 -1.65 -9.61 -4.69
CA PHE A 46 -2.17 -8.38 -4.12
C PHE A 46 -1.55 -7.14 -4.77
N ILE A 47 -2.40 -6.26 -5.31
CA ILE A 47 -2.01 -5.04 -6.03
C ILE A 47 -2.73 -3.85 -5.42
N ASP A 48 -2.00 -2.77 -5.13
CA ASP A 48 -2.52 -1.50 -4.64
C ASP A 48 -2.40 -0.41 -5.72
N THR A 49 -3.49 0.25 -6.04
CA THR A 49 -3.55 1.43 -6.91
C THR A 49 -4.44 2.52 -6.30
N ALA A 50 -4.74 3.57 -7.02
CA ALA A 50 -5.68 4.63 -6.65
C ALA A 50 -6.15 5.42 -7.87
N ASP A 51 -7.32 6.06 -7.75
CA ASP A 51 -7.86 6.96 -8.76
C ASP A 51 -6.94 8.18 -9.03
N VAL A 52 -6.27 8.70 -7.99
CA VAL A 52 -5.37 9.85 -8.06
C VAL A 52 -4.00 9.54 -8.67
N TYR A 53 -3.65 8.26 -8.86
CA TYR A 53 -2.34 7.91 -9.42
C TYR A 53 -2.36 8.11 -10.95
N SER A 54 -1.54 8.94 -11.57
CA SER A 54 -0.44 9.78 -11.04
C SER A 54 -0.65 11.26 -11.39
N VAL A 55 -1.66 11.89 -10.81
CA VAL A 55 -2.05 13.29 -11.08
C VAL A 55 -0.92 14.32 -10.93
N TRP A 56 0.12 13.99 -10.16
CA TRP A 56 1.31 14.84 -9.94
C TRP A 56 2.26 14.91 -11.15
N VAL A 57 2.00 14.13 -12.19
CA VAL A 57 2.81 14.15 -13.42
C VAL A 57 2.22 15.15 -14.40
N PRO A 58 3.00 16.09 -14.95
CA PRO A 58 2.48 17.02 -15.95
C PRO A 58 1.80 16.30 -17.12
N GLY A 59 0.56 16.71 -17.41
CA GLY A 59 -0.27 16.10 -18.47
C GLY A 59 -1.14 14.92 -18.02
N HIS A 60 -0.92 14.35 -16.84
CA HIS A 60 -1.77 13.32 -16.26
C HIS A 60 -3.02 13.90 -15.60
N ARG A 61 -4.06 13.09 -15.51
CA ARG A 61 -5.37 13.46 -14.93
C ARG A 61 -5.78 12.59 -13.77
N GLY A 62 -4.96 11.58 -13.42
CA GLY A 62 -5.30 10.51 -12.49
C GLY A 62 -5.99 9.34 -13.18
N GLY A 63 -5.83 8.14 -12.61
CA GLY A 63 -6.35 6.88 -13.16
C GLY A 63 -5.43 6.20 -14.17
N GLU A 64 -4.23 6.74 -14.44
CA GLU A 64 -3.26 6.14 -15.36
C GLU A 64 -2.85 4.75 -14.87
N SER A 65 -2.60 4.59 -13.59
CA SER A 65 -2.25 3.29 -12.99
C SER A 65 -3.39 2.27 -13.09
N GLU A 66 -4.62 2.69 -12.81
CA GLU A 66 -5.81 1.83 -12.97
C GLU A 66 -6.03 1.41 -14.43
N THR A 67 -5.76 2.32 -15.38
CA THR A 67 -5.86 2.04 -16.82
C THR A 67 -4.85 0.98 -17.25
N VAL A 68 -3.60 1.09 -16.83
CA VAL A 68 -2.56 0.08 -17.10
C VAL A 68 -2.96 -1.28 -16.51
N LEU A 69 -3.46 -1.29 -15.27
CA LEU A 69 -3.95 -2.53 -14.64
C LEU A 69 -5.14 -3.12 -15.39
N GLY A 70 -6.10 -2.30 -15.82
CA GLY A 70 -7.25 -2.74 -16.60
C GLY A 70 -6.85 -3.38 -17.94
N ASN A 71 -5.90 -2.76 -18.64
CA ASN A 71 -5.35 -3.32 -19.89
C ASN A 71 -4.64 -4.68 -19.65
N TRP A 72 -3.90 -4.80 -18.54
CA TRP A 72 -3.26 -6.07 -18.16
C TRP A 72 -4.28 -7.15 -17.80
N LEU A 73 -5.33 -6.81 -17.00
CA LEU A 73 -6.40 -7.75 -16.63
C LEU A 73 -7.13 -8.28 -17.86
N LYS A 74 -7.49 -7.39 -18.79
CA LYS A 74 -8.13 -7.77 -20.06
C LYS A 74 -7.28 -8.73 -20.86
N ARG A 75 -5.96 -8.48 -20.96
CA ARG A 75 -5.01 -9.36 -21.67
C ARG A 75 -4.90 -10.71 -21.00
N ARG A 76 -4.86 -10.75 -19.66
CA ARG A 76 -4.66 -11.98 -18.89
C ARG A 76 -5.89 -12.87 -18.83
N ALA A 77 -7.10 -12.30 -18.86
CA ALA A 77 -8.40 -12.99 -18.76
C ALA A 77 -8.54 -13.87 -17.48
N LYS A 78 -7.88 -13.48 -16.39
CA LYS A 78 -7.87 -14.18 -15.08
C LYS A 78 -8.00 -13.17 -13.94
N ARG A 79 -9.20 -12.59 -13.79
CA ARG A 79 -9.48 -11.54 -12.78
C ARG A 79 -9.44 -12.07 -11.35
N GLU A 80 -9.92 -13.30 -11.14
CA GLU A 80 -10.11 -13.92 -9.83
C GLU A 80 -8.79 -14.30 -9.15
N ASP A 81 -7.69 -14.39 -9.90
CA ASP A 81 -6.37 -14.75 -9.35
C ASP A 81 -5.71 -13.61 -8.58
N VAL A 82 -6.27 -12.40 -8.64
CA VAL A 82 -5.68 -11.20 -8.04
C VAL A 82 -6.68 -10.44 -7.17
N VAL A 83 -6.18 -9.87 -6.09
CA VAL A 83 -6.87 -8.94 -5.20
C VAL A 83 -6.41 -7.53 -5.56
N ILE A 84 -7.32 -6.67 -5.99
CA ILE A 84 -7.03 -5.30 -6.37
C ILE A 84 -7.62 -4.34 -5.34
N ALA A 85 -6.72 -3.55 -4.74
CA ALA A 85 -7.09 -2.40 -3.95
C ALA A 85 -7.00 -1.12 -4.78
N THR A 86 -8.04 -0.29 -4.73
CA THR A 86 -7.98 1.09 -5.23
C THR A 86 -8.59 2.06 -4.22
N LYS A 87 -8.53 3.36 -4.47
CA LYS A 87 -8.83 4.37 -3.46
C LYS A 87 -9.57 5.56 -4.05
N VAL A 88 -10.32 6.27 -3.18
CA VAL A 88 -11.04 7.51 -3.48
C VAL A 88 -10.84 8.53 -2.37
N GLY A 89 -10.94 9.81 -2.69
CA GLY A 89 -11.04 10.89 -1.71
C GLY A 89 -9.91 11.90 -1.74
N MET A 90 -8.71 11.55 -2.25
CA MET A 90 -7.68 12.55 -2.50
C MET A 90 -8.07 13.48 -3.63
N GLN A 91 -7.58 14.71 -3.58
CA GLN A 91 -7.92 15.73 -4.56
C GLN A 91 -7.29 15.43 -5.92
N MET A 92 -8.14 15.19 -6.92
CA MET A 92 -7.75 15.09 -8.33
C MET A 92 -8.02 16.41 -9.08
N ALA A 93 -9.08 17.12 -8.69
CA ALA A 93 -9.49 18.43 -9.18
C ALA A 93 -10.26 19.18 -8.08
N PRO A 94 -10.55 20.49 -8.23
CA PRO A 94 -11.28 21.26 -7.20
C PRO A 94 -12.63 20.64 -6.79
N ASP A 95 -13.36 20.04 -7.72
CA ASP A 95 -14.67 19.38 -7.55
C ASP A 95 -14.58 17.85 -7.45
N ARG A 96 -13.37 17.28 -7.43
CA ARG A 96 -13.10 15.83 -7.38
C ARG A 96 -12.22 15.50 -6.18
N LYS A 97 -12.82 15.51 -5.00
CA LYS A 97 -12.16 15.21 -3.71
C LYS A 97 -13.19 14.82 -2.65
N GLY A 98 -12.69 14.28 -1.55
CA GLY A 98 -13.47 14.01 -0.34
C GLY A 98 -14.28 12.72 -0.41
N LEU A 99 -15.11 12.50 0.62
CA LEU A 99 -15.79 11.23 0.87
C LEU A 99 -17.31 11.36 0.86
N SER A 100 -17.86 12.36 0.17
CA SER A 100 -19.31 12.46 0.00
C SER A 100 -19.87 11.25 -0.77
N ALA A 101 -21.09 10.85 -0.47
CA ALA A 101 -21.73 9.69 -1.08
C ALA A 101 -21.75 9.79 -2.62
N ALA A 102 -22.02 10.98 -3.16
CA ALA A 102 -22.05 11.20 -4.60
C ALA A 102 -20.65 11.05 -5.23
N HIS A 103 -19.59 11.54 -4.55
CA HIS A 103 -18.23 11.42 -5.05
C HIS A 103 -17.73 9.97 -5.00
N ILE A 104 -17.97 9.25 -3.89
CA ILE A 104 -17.62 7.83 -3.76
C ILE A 104 -18.28 7.00 -4.87
N ALA A 105 -19.59 7.18 -5.10
CA ALA A 105 -20.31 6.42 -6.12
C ALA A 105 -19.76 6.70 -7.52
N ARG A 106 -19.55 7.97 -7.90
CA ARG A 106 -18.99 8.36 -9.20
C ARG A 106 -17.58 7.80 -9.39
N SER A 107 -16.71 7.96 -8.39
CA SER A 107 -15.31 7.50 -8.46
C SER A 107 -15.20 5.99 -8.57
N ALA A 108 -16.08 5.24 -7.88
CA ALA A 108 -16.12 3.78 -8.01
C ALA A 108 -16.45 3.35 -9.46
N GLU A 109 -17.46 3.96 -10.10
CA GLU A 109 -17.80 3.66 -11.50
C GLU A 109 -16.64 4.00 -12.46
N GLU A 110 -15.98 5.14 -12.22
CA GLU A 110 -14.81 5.55 -13.01
C GLU A 110 -13.63 4.57 -12.84
N SER A 111 -13.36 4.11 -11.60
CA SER A 111 -12.32 3.13 -11.30
C SER A 111 -12.63 1.76 -11.93
N LEU A 112 -13.86 1.27 -11.81
CA LEU A 112 -14.31 0.02 -12.45
C LEU A 112 -14.11 0.06 -13.97
N ARG A 113 -14.45 1.19 -14.61
CA ARG A 113 -14.28 1.38 -16.07
C ARG A 113 -12.80 1.37 -16.46
N ARG A 114 -11.90 2.06 -15.69
CA ARG A 114 -10.46 2.06 -15.96
C ARG A 114 -9.84 0.70 -15.72
N LEU A 115 -10.22 0.03 -14.63
CA LEU A 115 -9.79 -1.33 -14.30
C LEU A 115 -10.38 -2.42 -15.22
N GLN A 116 -11.40 -2.07 -16.03
CA GLN A 116 -12.08 -3.00 -16.94
C GLN A 116 -12.59 -4.27 -16.22
N THR A 117 -13.20 -4.09 -15.03
CA THR A 117 -13.70 -5.15 -14.17
C THR A 117 -15.05 -4.74 -13.57
N ASP A 118 -15.83 -5.70 -13.13
CA ASP A 118 -17.15 -5.50 -12.51
C ASP A 118 -17.07 -5.26 -11.00
N HIS A 119 -15.93 -5.54 -10.37
CA HIS A 119 -15.76 -5.35 -8.93
C HIS A 119 -14.34 -4.90 -8.53
N ILE A 120 -14.28 -4.21 -7.39
CA ILE A 120 -13.09 -3.84 -6.64
C ILE A 120 -13.02 -4.74 -5.39
N ASP A 121 -11.89 -5.42 -5.15
CA ASP A 121 -11.79 -6.30 -3.98
C ASP A 121 -11.68 -5.49 -2.68
N LEU A 122 -10.89 -4.42 -2.68
CA LEU A 122 -10.69 -3.55 -1.53
C LEU A 122 -10.74 -2.08 -1.94
N TYR A 123 -11.69 -1.33 -1.40
CA TYR A 123 -11.87 0.08 -1.74
C TYR A 123 -11.54 0.97 -0.54
N PHE A 124 -10.51 1.80 -0.67
CA PHE A 124 -10.06 2.65 0.42
C PHE A 124 -10.66 4.06 0.38
N SER A 125 -11.02 4.57 1.56
CA SER A 125 -10.96 6.01 1.81
C SER A 125 -9.49 6.40 1.85
N HIS A 126 -9.00 7.12 0.81
CA HIS A 126 -7.58 7.44 0.66
C HIS A 126 -7.07 8.44 1.70
N SER A 127 -7.96 9.27 2.20
CA SER A 127 -7.74 10.20 3.32
C SER A 127 -9.06 10.42 4.04
N ASP A 128 -8.99 10.78 5.33
CA ASP A 128 -10.17 11.21 6.09
C ASP A 128 -10.75 12.51 5.51
N ASP A 129 -12.07 12.65 5.61
CA ASP A 129 -12.81 13.85 5.26
C ASP A 129 -13.78 14.21 6.41
N ALA A 130 -13.28 15.03 7.31
CA ALA A 130 -14.07 15.47 8.47
C ALA A 130 -15.26 16.39 8.11
N SER A 131 -15.36 16.86 6.86
CA SER A 131 -16.49 17.67 6.39
C SER A 131 -17.73 16.85 6.02
N VAL A 132 -17.57 15.53 5.91
CA VAL A 132 -18.64 14.58 5.59
C VAL A 132 -18.93 13.70 6.81
N PRO A 133 -20.21 13.56 7.22
CA PRO A 133 -20.57 12.63 8.29
C PRO A 133 -20.13 11.20 7.98
N MET A 134 -19.58 10.51 8.96
CA MET A 134 -19.08 9.14 8.79
C MET A 134 -20.18 8.17 8.34
N GLU A 135 -21.40 8.39 8.79
CA GLU A 135 -22.59 7.63 8.39
C GLU A 135 -22.85 7.74 6.87
N GLU A 136 -22.66 8.94 6.30
CA GLU A 136 -22.83 9.17 4.87
C GLU A 136 -21.79 8.39 4.07
N THR A 137 -20.51 8.50 4.49
CA THR A 137 -19.39 7.81 3.86
C THR A 137 -19.58 6.28 3.91
N LEU A 138 -19.87 5.72 5.10
CA LEU A 138 -20.07 4.27 5.25
C LEU A 138 -21.35 3.79 4.55
N GLY A 139 -22.41 4.61 4.53
CA GLY A 139 -23.64 4.33 3.79
C GLY A 139 -23.44 4.29 2.27
N ALA A 140 -22.52 5.10 1.74
CA ALA A 140 -22.15 5.03 0.32
C ALA A 140 -21.45 3.71 0.00
N TYR A 141 -20.51 3.29 0.83
CA TYR A 141 -19.83 1.98 0.68
C TYR A 141 -20.81 0.81 0.82
N GLN A 142 -21.78 0.89 1.74
CA GLN A 142 -22.82 -0.14 1.88
C GLN A 142 -23.57 -0.37 0.57
N LYS A 143 -23.91 0.70 -0.14
CA LYS A 143 -24.58 0.60 -1.45
C LYS A 143 -23.71 -0.09 -2.49
N LEU A 144 -22.41 0.24 -2.55
CA LEU A 144 -21.46 -0.40 -3.47
C LEU A 144 -21.26 -1.88 -3.15
N ILE A 145 -21.22 -2.25 -1.88
CA ILE A 145 -21.13 -3.65 -1.42
C ILE A 145 -22.40 -4.40 -1.78
N ALA A 146 -23.58 -3.83 -1.53
CA ALA A 146 -24.87 -4.44 -1.87
C ALA A 146 -25.03 -4.64 -3.38
N GLN A 147 -24.41 -3.80 -4.21
CA GLN A 147 -24.37 -3.94 -5.67
C GLN A 147 -23.32 -4.94 -6.17
N GLY A 148 -22.51 -5.54 -5.28
CA GLY A 148 -21.41 -6.42 -5.64
C GLY A 148 -20.20 -5.71 -6.26
N LYS A 149 -20.18 -4.37 -6.28
CA LYS A 149 -19.11 -3.57 -6.88
C LYS A 149 -17.86 -3.45 -5.99
N VAL A 150 -18.01 -3.63 -4.67
CA VAL A 150 -16.94 -3.59 -3.69
C VAL A 150 -17.08 -4.79 -2.76
N ARG A 151 -15.99 -5.50 -2.48
CA ARG A 151 -15.99 -6.66 -1.57
C ARG A 151 -15.69 -6.29 -0.13
N ALA A 152 -14.71 -5.40 0.09
CA ALA A 152 -14.31 -4.90 1.40
C ALA A 152 -13.88 -3.44 1.32
N ILE A 153 -13.91 -2.73 2.45
CA ILE A 153 -13.46 -1.34 2.54
C ILE A 153 -12.29 -1.19 3.50
N GLY A 154 -11.46 -0.17 3.23
CA GLY A 154 -10.32 0.20 4.05
C GLY A 154 -10.21 1.71 4.26
N ALA A 155 -9.42 2.09 5.26
CA ALA A 155 -9.09 3.48 5.56
C ALA A 155 -7.59 3.72 5.37
N SER A 156 -7.21 4.88 4.84
CA SER A 156 -5.83 5.33 4.74
C SER A 156 -5.73 6.77 5.25
N ASN A 157 -4.61 7.11 5.90
CA ASN A 157 -4.39 8.44 6.48
C ASN A 157 -5.47 8.86 7.50
N PHE A 158 -5.98 7.91 8.26
CA PHE A 158 -6.85 8.14 9.40
C PHE A 158 -6.03 8.18 10.69
N THR A 159 -6.42 9.05 11.63
CA THR A 159 -5.93 8.98 13.01
C THR A 159 -6.58 7.81 13.76
N ALA A 160 -5.99 7.37 14.87
CA ALA A 160 -6.59 6.31 15.69
C ALA A 160 -7.99 6.70 16.19
N ALA A 161 -8.19 7.96 16.60
CA ALA A 161 -9.48 8.46 17.02
C ALA A 161 -10.55 8.40 15.92
N ARG A 162 -10.20 8.82 14.69
CA ARG A 162 -11.15 8.78 13.55
C ARG A 162 -11.45 7.35 13.09
N LEU A 163 -10.47 6.47 13.14
CA LEU A 163 -10.71 5.05 12.84
C LEU A 163 -11.61 4.41 13.89
N ALA A 164 -11.38 4.68 15.17
CA ALA A 164 -12.22 4.20 16.26
C ALA A 164 -13.67 4.72 16.14
N GLU A 165 -13.84 6.01 15.81
CA GLU A 165 -15.16 6.60 15.55
C GLU A 165 -15.87 5.90 14.37
N ALA A 166 -15.16 5.66 13.26
CA ALA A 166 -15.73 4.96 12.10
C ALA A 166 -16.20 3.54 12.46
N LEU A 167 -15.44 2.81 13.27
CA LEU A 167 -15.82 1.49 13.75
C LEU A 167 -17.04 1.52 14.67
N GLU A 168 -17.13 2.54 15.54
CA GLU A 168 -18.29 2.74 16.42
C GLU A 168 -19.53 3.09 15.62
N VAL A 169 -19.43 4.01 14.66
CA VAL A 169 -20.54 4.38 13.75
C VAL A 169 -21.01 3.16 12.96
N SER A 170 -20.08 2.37 12.42
CA SER A 170 -20.38 1.11 11.72
C SER A 170 -21.20 0.18 12.61
N ARG A 171 -20.72 -0.09 13.82
CA ARG A 171 -21.36 -1.01 14.76
C ARG A 171 -22.76 -0.52 15.22
N LYS A 172 -22.88 0.78 15.52
CA LYS A 172 -24.12 1.38 16.02
C LYS A 172 -25.23 1.38 14.95
N ASN A 173 -24.86 1.60 13.69
CA ASN A 173 -25.82 1.80 12.60
C ASN A 173 -25.93 0.57 11.66
N GLY A 174 -25.24 -0.54 11.94
CA GLY A 174 -25.25 -1.72 11.07
C GLY A 174 -24.64 -1.45 9.69
N LEU A 175 -23.68 -0.52 9.62
CA LEU A 175 -22.98 -0.15 8.39
C LEU A 175 -21.71 -0.99 8.20
N PRO A 176 -21.15 -1.10 6.98
CA PRO A 176 -19.89 -1.81 6.77
C PRO A 176 -18.77 -1.15 7.56
N ARG A 177 -17.85 -1.96 8.07
CA ARG A 177 -16.68 -1.49 8.80
C ARG A 177 -15.44 -1.43 7.92
N TYR A 178 -14.51 -0.56 8.24
CA TYR A 178 -13.17 -0.65 7.65
C TYR A 178 -12.46 -1.91 8.15
N GLU A 179 -12.19 -2.83 7.24
CA GLU A 179 -11.50 -4.09 7.53
C GLU A 179 -9.98 -3.95 7.44
N VAL A 180 -9.49 -2.90 6.78
CA VAL A 180 -8.08 -2.69 6.49
C VAL A 180 -7.69 -1.25 6.78
N LEU A 181 -6.51 -1.06 7.40
CA LEU A 181 -5.85 0.24 7.53
C LEU A 181 -4.62 0.27 6.63
N GLN A 182 -4.44 1.38 5.90
CA GLN A 182 -3.23 1.64 5.13
C GLN A 182 -2.47 2.84 5.74
N PRO A 183 -1.56 2.62 6.71
CA PRO A 183 -0.78 3.68 7.37
C PRO A 183 0.57 3.89 6.72
N HIS A 184 1.20 5.06 6.97
CA HIS A 184 2.62 5.27 6.73
C HIS A 184 3.45 4.52 7.79
N TYR A 185 4.23 3.52 7.35
CA TYR A 185 5.06 2.74 8.27
C TYR A 185 6.26 2.10 7.59
N ASN A 186 7.42 2.18 8.20
CA ASN A 186 8.67 1.53 7.81
C ASN A 186 9.71 1.66 8.95
N LEU A 187 10.91 1.11 8.80
CA LEU A 187 12.00 1.20 9.80
C LEU A 187 12.36 2.62 10.23
N TYR A 188 12.20 3.62 9.36
CA TYR A 188 12.48 5.02 9.69
C TYR A 188 11.26 5.72 10.31
N ALA A 189 10.04 5.40 9.92
CA ALA A 189 8.80 6.03 10.35
C ALA A 189 7.95 5.04 11.14
N ARG A 190 8.22 4.89 12.46
CA ARG A 190 7.59 3.89 13.32
C ARG A 190 6.51 4.46 14.22
N ALA A 191 6.83 5.55 14.93
CA ALA A 191 6.01 6.09 16.02
C ALA A 191 4.56 6.39 15.62
N GLY A 192 4.33 6.94 14.41
CA GLY A 192 2.98 7.29 13.95
C GLY A 192 2.01 6.10 13.82
N TYR A 193 2.55 4.89 13.67
CA TYR A 193 1.73 3.68 13.66
C TYR A 193 1.76 2.94 15.01
N GLU A 194 2.97 2.72 15.56
CA GLU A 194 3.16 1.88 16.74
C GLU A 194 2.53 2.45 18.02
N SER A 195 2.39 3.79 18.13
CA SER A 195 1.91 4.41 19.37
C SER A 195 0.41 4.21 19.63
N GLU A 196 -0.44 4.39 18.61
CA GLU A 196 -1.89 4.42 18.79
C GLU A 196 -2.63 3.52 17.78
N LEU A 197 -2.18 3.50 16.52
CA LEU A 197 -2.85 2.76 15.45
C LEU A 197 -2.64 1.26 15.58
N GLU A 198 -1.43 0.79 15.89
CA GLU A 198 -1.14 -0.64 16.04
C GLU A 198 -1.97 -1.29 17.15
N PRO A 199 -2.05 -0.74 18.39
CA PRO A 199 -2.90 -1.30 19.43
C PRO A 199 -4.38 -1.37 19.02
N LEU A 200 -4.90 -0.35 18.34
CA LEU A 200 -6.26 -0.33 17.84
C LEU A 200 -6.49 -1.41 16.78
N CYS A 201 -5.58 -1.52 15.79
CA CYS A 201 -5.68 -2.52 14.72
C CYS A 201 -5.65 -3.95 15.27
N VAL A 202 -4.77 -4.23 16.23
CA VAL A 202 -4.68 -5.53 16.90
C VAL A 202 -5.97 -5.84 17.65
N LYS A 203 -6.45 -4.90 18.48
CA LYS A 203 -7.70 -5.06 19.25
C LYS A 203 -8.92 -5.33 18.38
N GLU A 204 -9.03 -4.59 17.27
CA GLU A 204 -10.18 -4.64 16.38
C GLU A 204 -10.02 -5.65 15.24
N HIS A 205 -8.90 -6.40 15.19
CA HIS A 205 -8.58 -7.34 14.11
C HIS A 205 -8.64 -6.68 12.72
N ILE A 206 -8.05 -5.48 12.57
CA ILE A 206 -7.93 -4.77 11.30
C ILE A 206 -6.67 -5.23 10.60
N GLY A 207 -6.78 -5.60 9.33
CA GLY A 207 -5.61 -5.89 8.49
C GLY A 207 -4.80 -4.62 8.20
N VAL A 208 -3.48 -4.72 8.19
CA VAL A 208 -2.62 -3.56 7.95
C VAL A 208 -1.78 -3.74 6.71
N VAL A 209 -1.88 -2.75 5.79
CA VAL A 209 -1.19 -2.73 4.50
C VAL A 209 -0.46 -1.39 4.39
N ASN A 210 0.74 -1.31 4.95
CA ASN A 210 1.44 -0.03 5.10
C ASN A 210 2.11 0.45 3.81
N TYR A 211 2.00 1.75 3.54
CA TYR A 211 2.65 2.40 2.41
C TYR A 211 4.00 2.99 2.79
N TYR A 212 4.82 3.33 1.77
CA TYR A 212 6.23 3.74 1.90
C TYR A 212 7.09 2.72 2.67
N ALA A 213 6.82 1.44 2.53
CA ALA A 213 7.54 0.37 3.19
C ALA A 213 9.08 0.45 3.03
N LEU A 214 9.56 0.99 1.91
CA LEU A 214 10.99 1.23 1.63
C LEU A 214 11.40 2.71 1.76
N ALA A 215 10.63 3.56 2.46
CA ALA A 215 10.91 4.98 2.67
C ALA A 215 11.25 5.70 1.34
N SER A 216 10.36 5.60 0.34
CA SER A 216 10.58 6.12 -1.03
C SER A 216 11.82 5.57 -1.73
N GLY A 217 12.29 4.39 -1.34
CA GLY A 217 13.47 3.74 -1.88
C GLY A 217 14.76 4.03 -1.09
N PHE A 218 14.72 4.76 0.02
CA PHE A 218 15.88 4.98 0.89
C PHE A 218 16.40 3.66 1.47
N LEU A 219 15.50 2.82 1.97
CA LEU A 219 15.85 1.55 2.63
C LEU A 219 16.35 0.46 1.67
N THR A 220 16.40 0.74 0.36
CA THR A 220 17.12 -0.13 -0.59
C THR A 220 18.64 0.01 -0.50
N GLY A 221 19.12 1.03 0.22
CA GLY A 221 20.56 1.28 0.38
C GLY A 221 21.22 2.00 -0.80
N LYS A 222 20.48 2.44 -1.81
CA LYS A 222 21.05 3.11 -2.99
C LYS A 222 21.44 4.57 -2.76
N TYR A 223 20.99 5.19 -1.65
CA TYR A 223 21.30 6.58 -1.30
C TYR A 223 22.24 6.60 -0.09
N ARG A 224 23.54 6.79 -0.32
CA ARG A 224 24.60 6.78 0.71
C ARG A 224 25.30 8.12 0.85
N THR A 225 25.24 8.94 -0.20
CA THR A 225 25.88 10.26 -0.27
C THR A 225 24.93 11.28 -0.88
N PRO A 226 25.16 12.60 -0.68
CA PRO A 226 24.38 13.65 -1.35
C PRO A 226 24.37 13.56 -2.88
N ALA A 227 25.46 13.04 -3.49
CA ALA A 227 25.56 12.85 -4.95
C ALA A 227 24.52 11.84 -5.49
N ASP A 228 24.05 10.92 -4.64
CA ASP A 228 23.05 9.92 -5.03
C ASP A 228 21.64 10.51 -5.29
N ALA A 229 21.44 11.79 -5.02
CA ALA A 229 20.17 12.50 -5.28
C ALA A 229 19.68 12.39 -6.73
N THR A 230 20.58 12.15 -7.68
CA THR A 230 20.25 12.02 -9.11
C THR A 230 19.82 10.62 -9.54
N LYS A 231 19.91 9.62 -8.65
CA LYS A 231 19.61 8.20 -8.97
C LYS A 231 18.13 7.90 -9.30
N SER A 232 17.21 8.82 -8.98
CA SER A 232 15.80 8.68 -9.35
C SER A 232 15.06 10.03 -9.35
N ALA A 233 13.88 10.09 -9.95
CA ALA A 233 13.02 11.27 -9.93
C ALA A 233 12.69 11.79 -8.51
N ARG A 234 12.70 10.91 -7.49
CA ARG A 234 12.46 11.27 -6.08
C ARG A 234 13.74 11.49 -5.28
N GLY A 235 14.92 11.26 -5.88
CA GLY A 235 16.19 11.16 -5.16
C GLY A 235 16.55 12.37 -4.35
N LYS A 236 16.32 13.61 -4.85
CA LYS A 236 16.57 14.83 -4.12
C LYS A 236 15.82 14.87 -2.78
N GLY A 237 14.50 14.69 -2.80
CA GLY A 237 13.68 14.69 -1.58
C GLY A 237 13.99 13.51 -0.64
N VAL A 238 14.40 12.36 -1.19
CA VAL A 238 14.83 11.20 -0.39
C VAL A 238 16.12 11.51 0.36
N VAL A 239 17.13 12.05 -0.31
CA VAL A 239 18.40 12.43 0.30
C VAL A 239 18.21 13.50 1.37
N GLU A 240 17.46 14.57 1.05
CA GLU A 240 17.17 15.65 2.01
C GLU A 240 16.46 15.14 3.28
N LYS A 241 15.54 14.21 3.14
CA LYS A 241 14.72 13.73 4.25
C LYS A 241 15.38 12.66 5.09
N PHE A 242 16.07 11.71 4.46
CA PHE A 242 16.47 10.46 5.11
C PHE A 242 17.99 10.30 5.28
N LEU A 243 18.84 11.02 4.50
CA LEU A 243 20.27 10.90 4.58
C LEU A 243 20.83 11.74 5.73
N ASN A 244 20.67 11.24 6.94
CA ASN A 244 21.15 11.81 8.21
C ASN A 244 21.65 10.67 9.10
N ASP A 245 22.15 11.00 10.30
CA ASP A 245 22.74 10.02 11.22
C ASP A 245 21.79 8.85 11.53
N ARG A 246 20.50 9.11 11.71
CA ARG A 246 19.49 8.08 11.93
C ARG A 246 19.33 7.19 10.70
N GLY A 247 19.20 7.79 9.54
CA GLY A 247 19.10 7.04 8.28
C GLY A 247 20.33 6.19 8.03
N LEU A 248 21.52 6.72 8.26
CA LEU A 248 22.78 5.98 8.09
C LEU A 248 22.90 4.82 9.08
N ARG A 249 22.48 4.99 10.35
CA ARG A 249 22.43 3.87 11.32
C ARG A 249 21.49 2.75 10.85
N ILE A 250 20.31 3.11 10.33
CA ILE A 250 19.37 2.12 9.79
C ILE A 250 19.97 1.39 8.60
N LEU A 251 20.61 2.10 7.66
CA LEU A 251 21.26 1.48 6.51
C LEU A 251 22.41 0.55 6.93
N ALA A 252 23.21 0.94 7.93
CA ALA A 252 24.27 0.08 8.46
C ALA A 252 23.73 -1.21 9.07
N ALA A 253 22.62 -1.13 9.82
CA ALA A 253 21.96 -2.32 10.36
C ALA A 253 21.36 -3.21 9.25
N LEU A 254 20.76 -2.62 8.22
CA LEU A 254 20.26 -3.37 7.06
C LEU A 254 21.39 -4.08 6.31
N ASP A 255 22.55 -3.43 6.12
CA ASP A 255 23.72 -4.03 5.49
C ASP A 255 24.27 -5.20 6.31
N ASP A 256 24.33 -5.04 7.63
CA ASP A 256 24.86 -6.05 8.54
C ASP A 256 23.98 -7.30 8.58
N VAL A 257 22.67 -7.10 8.73
CA VAL A 257 21.69 -8.19 8.64
C VAL A 257 21.71 -8.79 7.23
N GLY A 258 21.76 -7.96 6.19
CA GLY A 258 21.81 -8.42 4.80
C GLY A 258 22.99 -9.35 4.52
N ARG A 259 24.19 -9.04 5.04
CA ARG A 259 25.37 -9.92 4.93
C ARG A 259 25.12 -11.28 5.58
N ARG A 260 24.53 -11.33 6.78
CA ARG A 260 24.25 -12.58 7.50
C ARG A 260 23.27 -13.49 6.75
N TYR A 261 22.31 -12.89 6.05
CA TYR A 261 21.26 -13.63 5.35
C TYR A 261 21.47 -13.70 3.82
N SER A 262 22.59 -13.18 3.29
CA SER A 262 22.83 -13.06 1.85
C SER A 262 21.66 -12.39 1.10
N ALA A 263 21.09 -11.33 1.70
CA ALA A 263 19.91 -10.62 1.24
C ALA A 263 20.18 -9.12 1.03
N SER A 264 19.45 -8.49 0.10
CA SER A 264 19.57 -7.05 -0.11
C SER A 264 18.96 -6.27 1.05
N PRO A 265 19.39 -5.01 1.28
CA PRO A 265 18.75 -4.13 2.27
C PRO A 265 17.25 -3.98 2.08
N ALA A 266 16.77 -3.94 0.82
CA ALA A 266 15.34 -3.88 0.49
C ALA A 266 14.60 -5.13 0.98
N SER A 267 15.15 -6.32 0.70
CA SER A 267 14.56 -7.59 1.15
C SER A 267 14.53 -7.68 2.67
N VAL A 268 15.61 -7.26 3.36
CA VAL A 268 15.67 -7.24 4.84
C VAL A 268 14.63 -6.27 5.43
N ALA A 269 14.53 -5.04 4.88
CA ALA A 269 13.59 -4.04 5.35
C ALA A 269 12.12 -4.48 5.20
N LEU A 270 11.80 -5.18 4.12
CA LEU A 270 10.45 -5.75 3.92
C LEU A 270 10.22 -6.98 4.79
N ALA A 271 11.19 -7.88 4.90
CA ALA A 271 11.10 -9.07 5.77
C ALA A 271 10.86 -8.69 7.23
N TRP A 272 11.51 -7.62 7.71
CA TRP A 272 11.27 -7.08 9.04
C TRP A 272 9.80 -6.66 9.24
N GLN A 273 9.18 -6.01 8.25
CA GLN A 273 7.76 -5.64 8.30
C GLN A 273 6.86 -6.87 8.21
N ILE A 274 7.18 -7.81 7.32
CA ILE A 274 6.43 -9.07 7.14
C ILE A 274 6.44 -9.92 8.42
N ALA A 275 7.52 -9.85 9.20
CA ALA A 275 7.66 -10.57 10.46
C ALA A 275 6.82 -9.97 11.61
N ARG A 276 6.30 -8.73 11.48
CA ARG A 276 5.45 -8.13 12.52
C ARG A 276 4.03 -8.71 12.48
N PRO A 277 3.51 -9.24 13.61
CA PRO A 277 2.17 -9.85 13.65
C PRO A 277 1.04 -8.89 13.26
N SER A 278 1.22 -7.58 13.47
CA SER A 278 0.24 -6.54 13.16
C SER A 278 0.21 -6.15 11.67
N ILE A 279 1.23 -6.52 10.88
CA ILE A 279 1.33 -6.18 9.45
C ILE A 279 0.85 -7.35 8.60
N THR A 280 -0.16 -7.11 7.76
CA THR A 280 -0.66 -8.13 6.83
C THR A 280 0.22 -8.19 5.58
N ALA A 281 0.48 -7.04 4.95
CA ALA A 281 1.30 -6.96 3.74
C ALA A 281 1.86 -5.54 3.55
N PRO A 282 3.18 -5.32 3.63
CA PRO A 282 3.78 -4.05 3.23
C PRO A 282 3.62 -3.81 1.73
N ILE A 283 3.42 -2.54 1.32
CA ILE A 283 3.34 -2.13 -0.08
C ILE A 283 4.72 -1.70 -0.56
N ALA A 284 5.20 -2.35 -1.61
CA ALA A 284 6.42 -1.94 -2.32
C ALA A 284 6.20 -1.97 -3.83
N SER A 285 6.80 -1.00 -4.54
CA SER A 285 6.68 -0.86 -5.99
C SER A 285 7.95 -1.29 -6.69
N ALA A 286 7.82 -1.85 -7.88
CA ALA A 286 8.92 -2.20 -8.77
C ALA A 286 8.66 -1.61 -10.17
N THR A 287 9.70 -1.15 -10.84
CA THR A 287 9.66 -0.68 -12.23
C THR A 287 10.34 -1.65 -13.20
N THR A 288 11.03 -2.65 -12.65
CA THR A 288 11.67 -3.76 -13.42
C THR A 288 11.41 -5.09 -12.74
N VAL A 289 11.54 -6.17 -13.49
CA VAL A 289 11.41 -7.55 -12.98
C VAL A 289 12.49 -7.85 -11.93
N ASP A 290 13.71 -7.35 -12.10
CA ASP A 290 14.79 -7.55 -11.12
C ASP A 290 14.44 -6.93 -9.76
N GLN A 291 13.91 -5.69 -9.76
CA GLN A 291 13.41 -5.08 -8.54
C GLN A 291 12.27 -5.91 -7.89
N LEU A 292 11.35 -6.40 -8.71
CA LEU A 292 10.29 -7.28 -8.19
C LEU A 292 10.86 -8.55 -7.55
N ASN A 293 11.86 -9.17 -8.15
CA ASN A 293 12.50 -10.38 -7.60
C ASN A 293 13.12 -10.11 -6.21
N GLU A 294 13.72 -8.93 -6.00
CA GLU A 294 14.19 -8.51 -4.67
C GLU A 294 13.03 -8.39 -3.66
N LEU A 295 11.89 -7.84 -4.09
CA LEU A 295 10.72 -7.74 -3.22
C LEU A 295 10.14 -9.13 -2.88
N VAL A 296 10.08 -10.02 -3.85
CA VAL A 296 9.61 -11.41 -3.66
C VAL A 296 10.52 -12.17 -2.70
N ALA A 297 11.84 -11.99 -2.79
CA ALA A 297 12.81 -12.62 -1.88
C ALA A 297 12.52 -12.29 -0.40
N ALA A 298 12.01 -11.09 -0.11
CA ALA A 298 11.64 -10.71 1.25
C ALA A 298 10.55 -11.61 1.86
N THR A 299 9.66 -12.18 1.05
CA THR A 299 8.58 -13.06 1.52
C THR A 299 9.06 -14.45 1.96
N GLN A 300 10.30 -14.79 1.63
CA GLN A 300 10.93 -16.07 1.96
C GLN A 300 12.01 -15.92 3.03
N LEU A 301 12.35 -14.68 3.39
CA LEU A 301 13.41 -14.36 4.34
C LEU A 301 12.88 -14.43 5.78
N ASN A 302 13.33 -15.42 6.53
CA ASN A 302 12.99 -15.59 7.94
C ASN A 302 14.08 -14.99 8.83
N LEU A 303 13.83 -13.79 9.34
CA LEU A 303 14.73 -13.12 10.29
C LEU A 303 14.59 -13.71 11.69
N ASP A 304 15.69 -14.02 12.35
CA ASP A 304 15.69 -14.42 13.74
C ASP A 304 15.43 -13.23 14.70
N GLN A 305 15.19 -13.52 15.96
CA GLN A 305 14.89 -12.51 16.97
C GLN A 305 16.02 -11.48 17.11
N ALA A 306 17.29 -11.91 17.04
CA ALA A 306 18.43 -11.02 17.16
C ALA A 306 18.51 -10.02 15.98
N ALA A 307 18.19 -10.45 14.76
CA ALA A 307 18.10 -9.57 13.60
C ALA A 307 16.96 -8.56 13.75
N ILE A 308 15.79 -9.00 14.21
CA ILE A 308 14.63 -8.12 14.46
C ILE A 308 14.98 -7.06 15.52
N GLU A 309 15.62 -7.46 16.63
CA GLU A 309 16.02 -6.54 17.71
C GLU A 309 17.05 -5.53 17.23
N GLN A 310 18.05 -5.97 16.46
CA GLN A 310 19.07 -5.09 15.86
C GLN A 310 18.42 -4.02 14.97
N LEU A 311 17.47 -4.41 14.11
CA LEU A 311 16.75 -3.49 13.23
C LEU A 311 15.84 -2.55 14.03
N ASN A 312 15.17 -3.06 15.08
CA ASN A 312 14.36 -2.24 15.98
C ASN A 312 15.19 -1.16 16.67
N ALA A 313 16.37 -1.51 17.18
CA ALA A 313 17.29 -0.57 17.85
C ALA A 313 17.81 0.52 16.89
N ALA A 314 18.09 0.16 15.63
CA ALA A 314 18.55 1.11 14.64
C ALA A 314 17.46 2.11 14.22
N GLY A 315 16.19 1.68 14.21
CA GLY A 315 15.03 2.48 13.80
C GLY A 315 14.38 3.30 14.93
N GLY A 316 14.79 3.06 16.18
CA GLY A 316 14.28 3.72 17.40
C GLY A 316 14.73 5.16 17.62
#